data_0dfefec241958e067c1b24b2b8142a51
#
_entry.id   0dfefec241958e067c1b24b2b8142a51
#
_cell.length_a   1.000
_cell.length_b   1.000
_cell.length_c   1.000
_cell.angle_alpha   90.00
_cell.angle_beta   90.00
_cell.angle_gamma   90.00
#
_symmetry.space_group_name_H-M   'P 1'
#
loop_
_entity.id
_entity.type
_entity.pdbx_description
1 polymer ?
#
loop_
_entity_poly.entity_id
_entity_poly.type
_entity_poly.pdbx_seq_one_letter_code
_entity_poly.pdbx_strand_id
1 'polypeptide(L)'
;TSKGAVINFTRALAAEWGRFNITVNAICPGFFKTKMARGLMEIMGEEKLRENAPLRRLGDDEDLKGITVLYASDAGKHITGQWLAVDGGVSAVING
;
A
#
# COMPACT_ATOMS: atom_id res chain seq x y z
N THR A 1 -2.79 -7.67 -11.20
CA THR A 1 -1.68 -6.83 -11.61
C THR A 1 -0.52 -6.96 -10.65
N SER A 2 0.67 -7.16 -11.14
CA SER A 2 1.82 -7.31 -10.27
C SER A 2 2.20 -5.98 -9.63
N LYS A 3 2.80 -6.06 -8.45
CA LYS A 3 3.32 -4.92 -7.73
C LYS A 3 4.33 -4.13 -8.56
N GLY A 4 5.20 -4.83 -9.30
CA GLY A 4 6.17 -4.20 -10.18
C GLY A 4 5.53 -3.37 -11.29
N ALA A 5 4.43 -3.85 -11.87
CA ALA A 5 3.70 -3.11 -12.89
C ALA A 5 3.10 -1.82 -12.34
N VAL A 6 2.52 -1.87 -11.13
CA VAL A 6 1.96 -0.69 -10.46
C VAL A 6 3.05 0.34 -10.17
N ILE A 7 4.21 -0.10 -9.69
CA ILE A 7 5.35 0.78 -9.41
C ILE A 7 5.84 1.46 -10.68
N ASN A 8 6.03 0.69 -11.77
CA ASN A 8 6.49 1.24 -13.04
C ASN A 8 5.51 2.24 -13.63
N PHE A 9 4.22 1.93 -13.57
CA PHE A 9 3.16 2.81 -14.05
C PHE A 9 3.14 4.13 -13.25
N THR A 10 3.23 4.03 -11.93
CA THR A 10 3.27 5.19 -11.03
C THR A 10 4.45 6.09 -11.36
N ARG A 11 5.63 5.52 -11.57
CA ARG A 11 6.84 6.28 -11.88
C ARG A 11 6.74 6.96 -13.25
N ALA A 12 6.20 6.27 -14.23
CA ALA A 12 6.03 6.82 -15.57
C ALA A 12 5.06 8.01 -15.57
N LEU A 13 3.92 7.88 -14.88
CA LEU A 13 2.96 8.98 -14.77
C LEU A 13 3.52 10.15 -13.98
N ALA A 14 4.25 9.88 -12.91
CA ALA A 14 4.88 10.93 -12.11
C ALA A 14 5.87 11.75 -12.94
N ALA A 15 6.66 11.07 -13.76
CA ALA A 15 7.62 11.74 -14.64
C ALA A 15 6.93 12.60 -15.70
N GLU A 16 5.82 12.10 -16.26
CA GLU A 16 5.10 12.81 -17.32
C GLU A 16 4.28 13.99 -16.79
N TRP A 17 3.61 13.81 -15.65
CA TRP A 17 2.67 14.79 -15.13
C TRP A 17 3.28 15.79 -14.14
N GLY A 18 4.53 15.59 -13.74
CA GLY A 18 5.21 16.50 -12.80
C GLY A 18 5.27 17.93 -13.29
N ARG A 19 5.41 18.14 -14.60
CA ARG A 19 5.42 19.46 -15.20
C ARG A 19 4.11 20.22 -15.03
N PHE A 20 3.03 19.51 -14.74
CA PHE A 20 1.72 20.11 -14.46
C PHE A 20 1.47 20.27 -12.96
N ASN A 21 2.50 20.06 -12.15
CA ASN A 21 2.39 20.10 -10.69
C ASN A 21 1.41 19.05 -10.13
N ILE A 22 1.39 17.88 -10.77
CA ILE A 22 0.58 16.74 -10.34
C ILE A 22 1.51 15.68 -9.74
N THR A 23 1.24 15.27 -8.52
CA THR A 23 1.97 14.18 -7.89
C THR A 23 1.23 12.86 -8.09
N VAL A 24 1.99 11.79 -8.34
CA VAL A 24 1.44 10.45 -8.54
C VAL A 24 2.19 9.48 -7.66
N ASN A 25 1.50 8.88 -6.72
CA ASN A 25 2.08 7.94 -5.78
C ASN A 25 1.17 6.72 -5.65
N ALA A 26 1.72 5.61 -5.19
CA ALA A 26 0.97 4.38 -5.00
C ALA A 26 1.00 3.95 -3.54
N ILE A 27 -0.13 3.41 -3.06
CA ILE A 27 -0.23 2.79 -1.76
C ILE A 27 -0.52 1.31 -2.02
N CYS A 28 0.32 0.43 -1.46
CA CYS A 28 0.18 -1.01 -1.62
C CYS A 28 -0.24 -1.62 -0.29
N PRO A 29 -1.54 -1.79 -0.03
CA PRO A 29 -2.00 -2.39 1.22
C PRO A 29 -1.75 -3.90 1.24
N GLY A 30 -1.50 -4.44 2.42
CA GLY A 30 -1.46 -5.87 2.63
C GLY A 30 -2.85 -6.43 2.98
N PHE A 31 -2.89 -7.40 3.88
CA PHE A 31 -4.17 -7.95 4.32
C PHE A 31 -4.84 -7.02 5.34
N PHE A 32 -6.04 -6.58 5.01
CA PHE A 32 -6.84 -5.68 5.83
C PHE A 32 -8.17 -6.33 6.19
N LYS A 33 -8.76 -5.92 7.31
CA LYS A 33 -10.07 -6.37 7.74
C LYS A 33 -11.15 -5.68 6.91
N THR A 34 -11.41 -6.21 5.72
CA THR A 34 -12.43 -5.71 4.81
C THR A 34 -13.45 -6.81 4.51
N LYS A 35 -14.57 -6.43 3.89
CA LYS A 35 -15.57 -7.41 3.47
C LYS A 35 -14.99 -8.44 2.51
N MET A 36 -14.12 -8.02 1.60
CA MET A 36 -13.47 -8.94 0.65
C MET A 36 -12.50 -9.88 1.35
N ALA A 37 -11.78 -9.38 2.34
CA ALA A 37 -10.81 -10.18 3.09
C ALA A 37 -11.48 -11.18 4.02
N ARG A 38 -12.76 -11.00 4.39
CA ARG A 38 -13.47 -11.95 5.24
C ARG A 38 -13.52 -13.35 4.67
N GLY A 39 -13.79 -13.46 3.37
CA GLY A 39 -13.80 -14.77 2.70
C GLY A 39 -12.46 -15.45 2.79
N LEU A 40 -11.38 -14.70 2.58
CA LEU A 40 -10.02 -15.24 2.69
C LEU A 40 -9.69 -15.61 4.13
N MET A 41 -10.12 -14.80 5.10
CA MET A 41 -9.91 -15.09 6.52
C MET A 41 -10.63 -16.36 6.97
N GLU A 42 -11.83 -16.61 6.43
CA GLU A 42 -12.57 -17.85 6.72
C GLU A 42 -11.87 -19.08 6.14
N ILE A 43 -11.29 -18.95 4.95
CA ILE A 43 -10.62 -20.07 4.26
C ILE A 43 -9.24 -20.34 4.88
N MET A 44 -8.44 -19.31 5.09
CA MET A 44 -7.04 -19.44 5.53
C MET A 44 -6.86 -19.30 7.04
N GLY A 45 -7.84 -18.73 7.73
CA GLY A 45 -7.74 -18.43 9.15
C GLY A 45 -7.04 -17.08 9.40
N GLU A 46 -7.65 -16.27 10.25
CA GLU A 46 -7.11 -14.95 10.58
C GLU A 46 -5.72 -15.03 11.23
N GLU A 47 -5.52 -16.03 12.10
CA GLU A 47 -4.23 -16.22 12.77
C GLU A 47 -3.11 -16.49 11.77
N LYS A 48 -3.37 -17.29 10.75
CA LYS A 48 -2.37 -17.61 9.74
C LYS A 48 -1.97 -16.38 8.93
N LEU A 49 -2.93 -15.52 8.61
CA LEU A 49 -2.66 -14.27 7.93
C LEU A 49 -1.85 -13.31 8.81
N ARG A 50 -2.18 -13.25 10.10
CA ARG A 50 -1.43 -12.43 11.05
C ARG A 50 0.01 -12.93 11.24
N GLU A 51 0.20 -14.25 11.27
CA GLU A 51 1.54 -14.84 11.42
C GLU A 51 2.45 -14.51 10.25
N ASN A 52 1.91 -14.30 9.05
CA ASN A 52 2.68 -13.95 7.87
C ASN A 52 3.20 -12.52 7.90
N ALA A 53 2.65 -11.66 8.74
CA ALA A 53 3.10 -10.28 8.88
C ALA A 53 4.07 -10.13 10.06
N PRO A 54 5.24 -9.52 9.87
CA PRO A 54 6.15 -9.26 11.00
C PRO A 54 5.51 -8.56 12.18
N LEU A 55 4.57 -7.63 11.94
CA LEU A 55 3.86 -6.96 13.03
C LEU A 55 2.76 -7.82 13.66
N ARG A 56 2.50 -9.01 13.12
CA ARG A 56 1.55 -9.98 13.67
C ARG A 56 0.13 -9.44 13.80
N ARG A 57 -0.27 -8.58 12.86
CA ARG A 57 -1.62 -8.02 12.82
C ARG A 57 -2.08 -7.77 11.39
N LEU A 58 -3.39 -7.75 11.21
CA LEU A 58 -3.99 -7.29 9.97
C LEU A 58 -4.14 -5.76 10.04
N GLY A 59 -4.17 -5.13 8.89
CA GLY A 59 -4.43 -3.70 8.82
C GLY A 59 -5.92 -3.40 9.01
N ASP A 60 -6.20 -2.18 9.43
CA ASP A 60 -7.56 -1.66 9.53
C ASP A 60 -7.65 -0.27 8.87
N ASP A 61 -8.83 0.34 8.90
CA ASP A 61 -9.06 1.62 8.23
C ASP A 61 -8.11 2.73 8.68
N GLU A 62 -7.69 2.70 9.94
CA GLU A 62 -6.79 3.73 10.48
C GLU A 62 -5.40 3.65 9.87
N ASP A 63 -4.97 2.47 9.44
CA ASP A 63 -3.62 2.25 8.95
C ASP A 63 -3.35 2.91 7.59
N LEU A 64 -4.38 3.26 6.84
CA LEU A 64 -4.23 3.92 5.54
C LEU A 64 -4.46 5.43 5.59
N LYS A 65 -5.06 5.93 6.66
CA LYS A 65 -5.43 7.35 6.76
C LYS A 65 -4.24 8.29 6.72
N GLY A 66 -3.20 7.99 7.49
CA GLY A 66 -2.01 8.85 7.58
C GLY A 66 -1.32 9.04 6.25
N ILE A 67 -1.07 7.95 5.53
CA ILE A 67 -0.38 8.02 4.23
C ILE A 67 -1.26 8.68 3.17
N THR A 68 -2.57 8.46 3.19
CA THR A 68 -3.49 9.10 2.26
C THR A 68 -3.50 10.61 2.46
N VAL A 69 -3.57 11.07 3.70
CA VAL A 69 -3.53 12.49 4.03
C VAL A 69 -2.18 13.11 3.62
N LEU A 70 -1.08 12.41 3.89
CA LEU A 70 0.24 12.88 3.50
C LEU A 70 0.33 13.10 1.99
N TYR A 71 -0.09 12.12 1.19
CA TYR A 71 -0.02 12.22 -0.27
C TYR A 71 -0.99 13.25 -0.85
N ALA A 72 -2.13 13.46 -0.20
CA ALA A 72 -3.18 14.35 -0.71
C ALA A 72 -3.05 15.80 -0.22
N SER A 73 -2.16 16.09 0.72
CA SER A 73 -2.03 17.41 1.34
C SER A 73 -0.75 18.12 0.92
N ASP A 74 -0.62 19.38 1.32
CA ASP A 74 0.60 20.16 1.07
C ASP A 74 1.83 19.55 1.74
N ALA A 75 1.65 18.75 2.78
CA ALA A 75 2.76 18.05 3.42
C ALA A 75 3.46 17.09 2.45
N GLY A 76 2.74 16.57 1.45
CA GLY A 76 3.29 15.67 0.43
C GLY A 76 3.58 16.33 -0.91
N LYS A 77 3.60 17.67 -0.98
CA LYS A 77 3.71 18.38 -2.26
C LYS A 77 5.00 18.12 -3.04
N HIS A 78 6.03 17.62 -2.37
CA HIS A 78 7.33 17.32 -3.01
C HIS A 78 7.56 15.81 -3.12
N ILE A 79 6.51 15.01 -2.91
CA ILE A 79 6.57 13.54 -2.99
C ILE A 79 5.83 13.11 -4.25
N THR A 80 6.54 12.47 -5.19
CA THR A 80 5.93 11.92 -6.39
C THR A 80 6.75 10.74 -6.90
N GLY A 81 6.11 9.83 -7.61
CA GLY A 81 6.78 8.66 -8.17
C GLY A 81 7.11 7.60 -7.13
N GLN A 82 6.56 7.68 -5.95
CA GLN A 82 6.87 6.78 -4.86
C GLN A 82 5.76 5.76 -4.63
N TRP A 83 6.12 4.69 -3.96
CA TRP A 83 5.14 3.70 -3.48
C TRP A 83 5.49 3.31 -2.06
N LEU A 84 4.47 2.99 -1.29
CA LEU A 84 4.65 2.55 0.09
C LEU A 84 3.77 1.34 0.36
N ALA A 85 4.39 0.28 0.85
CA ALA A 85 3.65 -0.90 1.30
C ALA A 85 3.16 -0.66 2.73
N VAL A 86 1.86 -0.82 2.94
CA VAL A 86 1.24 -0.73 4.27
C VAL A 86 0.72 -2.12 4.59
N ASP A 87 1.63 -2.99 5.00
CA ASP A 87 1.37 -4.44 5.07
C ASP A 87 1.94 -5.12 6.32
N GLY A 88 2.28 -4.34 7.35
CA GLY A 88 2.84 -4.89 8.58
C GLY A 88 4.20 -5.54 8.40
N GLY A 89 4.89 -5.24 7.31
CA GLY A 89 6.24 -5.74 7.02
C GLY A 89 6.30 -6.97 6.12
N VAL A 90 5.16 -7.43 5.59
CA VAL A 90 5.13 -8.65 4.75
C VAL A 90 6.09 -8.53 3.57
N SER A 91 6.07 -7.42 2.84
CA SER A 91 6.93 -7.25 1.67
C SER A 91 8.42 -7.11 2.01
N ALA A 92 8.75 -6.83 3.26
CA ALA A 92 10.14 -6.73 3.69
C ALA A 92 10.79 -8.10 3.87
N VAL A 93 10.00 -9.15 4.06
CA VAL A 93 10.50 -10.51 4.31
C VAL A 93 10.20 -11.48 3.16
N ILE A 94 9.38 -11.06 2.21
CA ILE A 94 9.06 -11.86 1.03
C ILE A 94 9.70 -11.18 -0.18
N ASN A 95 10.51 -11.92 -0.92
CA ASN A 95 11.12 -11.43 -2.15
C ASN A 95 10.06 -11.36 -3.26
N GLY A 96 9.76 -10.20 -3.69
CA GLY A 96 8.82 -10.00 -4.81
C GLY A 96 7.56 -9.25 -4.46
#